data_6f679e404e34dc3748002b92e26031cd
#
_entry.id   6f679e404e34dc3748002b92e26031cd
#
_cell.length_a   1.000
_cell.length_b   1.000
_cell.length_c   1.000
_cell.angle_alpha   90.00
_cell.angle_beta   90.00
_cell.angle_gamma   90.00
#
_symmetry.space_group_name_H-M   'P 1'
#
loop_
_entity.id
_entity.type
_entity.pdbx_description
1 polymer ?
#
loop_
_entity_poly.entity_id
_entity_poly.type
_entity_poly.pdbx_seq_one_letter_code
_entity_poly.pdbx_strand_id
1 'polypeptide(L)'
;MRLWDYISDNKIILLVCFASSLFFSVILISFGVGVAEVFLLWVCFAIILFLTMLCSYLKQRKRMKHLLSNFDSLDQKYLIAEIADKPETKLEKVYFRLLKIALKDMTDEVAGVRRQNAEYKDFIEQWIHEIKVPITGIQLLCENNKTEITRKIITQTELIEQNVERVLFYARLGNVEKDYLIKEISLKQCVMEMLARNKQFLIQNGVCVDTEVIPDTVYSDNKWVCFILNHIIFNSIKYRGTEPLVIHIQSQDMGNYVSLSITDNGIGIKPSELCRVFDKGFIGSNGRTEKNSTGIGLYLCDQLCAKLGIGIDIKSEVGVYTTVLLH
;
A
#
# COMPACT_ATOMS: atom_id res chain seq x y z
N MET A 1 -23.64 -24.51 -0.05
CA MET A 1 -23.84 -25.96 0.15
C MET A 1 -24.95 -26.40 -0.80
N ARG A 2 -24.62 -27.26 -1.76
CA ARG A 2 -25.59 -27.82 -2.71
C ARG A 2 -26.29 -29.04 -2.05
N LEU A 3 -27.49 -29.31 -2.43
CA LEU A 3 -28.26 -30.42 -1.84
C LEU A 3 -27.56 -31.79 -2.09
N TRP A 4 -26.89 -31.91 -3.22
CA TRP A 4 -26.12 -33.07 -3.60
C TRP A 4 -24.93 -33.34 -2.66
N ASP A 5 -24.23 -32.30 -2.22
CA ASP A 5 -23.10 -32.41 -1.27
C ASP A 5 -23.60 -32.96 0.08
N TYR A 6 -24.74 -32.43 0.57
CA TYR A 6 -25.37 -32.90 1.81
C TYR A 6 -25.78 -34.37 1.77
N ILE A 7 -26.36 -34.84 0.64
CA ILE A 7 -26.72 -36.24 0.44
C ILE A 7 -25.48 -37.12 0.41
N SER A 8 -24.41 -36.66 -0.27
CA SER A 8 -23.12 -37.36 -0.34
C SER A 8 -22.48 -37.56 1.04
N ASP A 9 -22.51 -36.51 1.89
CA ASP A 9 -21.97 -36.56 3.25
C ASP A 9 -22.75 -37.54 4.15
N ASN A 10 -24.06 -37.69 3.92
CA ASN A 10 -24.94 -38.55 4.72
C ASN A 10 -25.23 -39.91 4.06
N LYS A 11 -24.51 -40.30 2.98
CA LYS A 11 -24.76 -41.56 2.22
C LYS A 11 -24.70 -42.81 3.07
N ILE A 12 -23.79 -42.85 4.05
CA ILE A 12 -23.63 -44.00 4.95
C ILE A 12 -24.88 -44.15 5.85
N ILE A 13 -25.37 -43.06 6.41
CA ILE A 13 -26.59 -43.06 7.24
C ILE A 13 -27.78 -43.50 6.43
N LEU A 14 -27.94 -43.01 5.21
CA LEU A 14 -29.02 -43.37 4.29
C LEU A 14 -28.96 -44.89 3.96
N LEU A 15 -27.76 -45.43 3.70
CA LEU A 15 -27.56 -46.82 3.39
C LEU A 15 -27.86 -47.71 4.60
N VAL A 16 -27.46 -47.33 5.80
CA VAL A 16 -27.77 -48.06 7.04
C VAL A 16 -29.27 -48.04 7.34
N CYS A 17 -29.92 -46.89 7.18
CA CYS A 17 -31.38 -46.76 7.34
C CYS A 17 -32.15 -47.65 6.34
N PHE A 18 -31.70 -47.68 5.09
CA PHE A 18 -32.29 -48.54 4.07
C PHE A 18 -32.11 -50.05 4.38
N ALA A 19 -30.90 -50.45 4.73
CA ALA A 19 -30.61 -51.87 5.08
C ALA A 19 -31.38 -52.30 6.32
N SER A 20 -31.46 -51.45 7.37
CA SER A 20 -32.24 -51.79 8.58
C SER A 20 -33.73 -51.89 8.32
N SER A 21 -34.30 -51.02 7.49
CA SER A 21 -35.72 -51.09 7.14
C SER A 21 -36.06 -52.34 6.33
N LEU A 22 -35.15 -52.75 5.42
CA LEU A 22 -35.29 -54.02 4.69
C LEU A 22 -35.25 -55.24 5.65
N PHE A 23 -34.31 -55.25 6.59
CA PHE A 23 -34.20 -56.30 7.58
C PHE A 23 -35.46 -56.42 8.46
N PHE A 24 -35.97 -55.31 8.97
CA PHE A 24 -37.22 -55.28 9.74
C PHE A 24 -38.44 -55.76 8.90
N SER A 25 -38.50 -55.43 7.61
CA SER A 25 -39.55 -55.88 6.75
C SER A 25 -39.59 -57.41 6.62
N VAL A 26 -38.42 -58.06 6.47
CA VAL A 26 -38.33 -59.51 6.41
C VAL A 26 -38.84 -60.17 7.71
N ILE A 27 -38.49 -59.60 8.86
CA ILE A 27 -38.94 -60.06 10.17
C ILE A 27 -40.48 -59.92 10.27
N LEU A 28 -41.05 -58.77 9.95
CA LEU A 28 -42.49 -58.54 10.05
C LEU A 28 -43.32 -59.50 9.17
N ILE A 29 -42.86 -59.76 7.96
CA ILE A 29 -43.50 -60.72 7.03
C ILE A 29 -43.41 -62.11 7.61
N SER A 30 -42.31 -62.49 8.25
CA SER A 30 -42.14 -63.81 8.91
C SER A 30 -43.09 -64.03 10.10
N PHE A 31 -43.53 -62.94 10.74
CA PHE A 31 -44.56 -62.97 11.80
C PHE A 31 -46.00 -62.87 11.27
N GLY A 32 -46.18 -62.89 9.96
CA GLY A 32 -47.53 -63.00 9.36
C GLY A 32 -48.18 -61.59 9.14
N VAL A 33 -47.44 -60.50 9.23
CA VAL A 33 -47.94 -59.16 8.91
C VAL A 33 -48.17 -59.05 7.39
N GLY A 34 -49.28 -58.51 6.99
CA GLY A 34 -49.62 -58.35 5.58
C GLY A 34 -48.72 -57.39 4.82
N VAL A 35 -48.47 -57.67 3.55
CA VAL A 35 -47.55 -56.85 2.70
C VAL A 35 -47.99 -55.40 2.60
N ALA A 36 -49.29 -55.15 2.61
CA ALA A 36 -49.88 -53.79 2.56
C ALA A 36 -49.51 -52.96 3.80
N GLU A 37 -49.49 -53.57 4.99
CA GLU A 37 -49.17 -52.96 6.26
C GLU A 37 -47.69 -52.64 6.35
N VAL A 38 -46.81 -53.54 5.87
CA VAL A 38 -45.38 -53.33 5.76
C VAL A 38 -45.06 -52.17 4.79
N PHE A 39 -45.78 -52.09 3.68
CA PHE A 39 -45.64 -50.97 2.73
C PHE A 39 -46.04 -49.64 3.36
N LEU A 40 -47.12 -49.58 4.12
CA LEU A 40 -47.53 -48.38 4.86
C LEU A 40 -46.44 -47.92 5.86
N LEU A 41 -45.85 -48.85 6.59
CA LEU A 41 -44.74 -48.55 7.49
C LEU A 41 -43.52 -47.98 6.75
N TRP A 42 -43.21 -48.51 5.56
CA TRP A 42 -42.13 -48.00 4.71
C TRP A 42 -42.37 -46.53 4.28
N VAL A 43 -43.63 -46.21 3.87
CA VAL A 43 -44.01 -44.85 3.48
C VAL A 43 -43.86 -43.90 4.69
N CYS A 44 -44.35 -44.28 5.86
CA CYS A 44 -44.22 -43.49 7.07
C CYS A 44 -42.75 -43.26 7.45
N PHE A 45 -41.91 -44.30 7.38
CA PHE A 45 -40.50 -44.20 7.66
C PHE A 45 -39.76 -43.27 6.66
N ALA A 46 -40.06 -43.41 5.38
CA ALA A 46 -39.50 -42.54 4.32
C ALA A 46 -39.85 -41.06 4.53
N ILE A 47 -41.11 -40.76 4.92
CA ILE A 47 -41.56 -39.39 5.21
C ILE A 47 -40.79 -38.84 6.42
N ILE A 48 -40.66 -39.59 7.51
CA ILE A 48 -39.92 -39.16 8.70
C ILE A 48 -38.46 -38.91 8.37
N LEU A 49 -37.81 -39.81 7.63
CA LEU A 49 -36.42 -39.67 7.19
C LEU A 49 -36.22 -38.46 6.30
N PHE A 50 -37.15 -38.23 5.36
CA PHE A 50 -37.12 -37.04 4.50
C PHE A 50 -37.26 -35.74 5.31
N LEU A 51 -38.20 -35.68 6.24
CA LEU A 51 -38.42 -34.47 7.06
C LEU A 51 -37.22 -34.17 7.97
N THR A 52 -36.63 -35.19 8.60
CA THR A 52 -35.43 -35.02 9.46
C THR A 52 -34.24 -34.55 8.66
N MET A 53 -34.00 -35.14 7.47
CA MET A 53 -32.94 -34.73 6.55
C MET A 53 -33.16 -33.31 6.03
N LEU A 54 -34.39 -32.94 5.65
CA LEU A 54 -34.72 -31.61 5.17
C LEU A 54 -34.50 -30.57 6.27
N CYS A 55 -34.93 -30.83 7.49
CA CYS A 55 -34.77 -29.95 8.62
C CYS A 55 -33.28 -29.70 8.95
N SER A 56 -32.49 -30.78 8.94
CA SER A 56 -31.03 -30.70 9.17
C SER A 56 -30.31 -29.94 8.03
N TYR A 57 -30.68 -30.20 6.78
CA TYR A 57 -30.16 -29.47 5.61
C TYR A 57 -30.43 -27.97 5.69
N LEU A 58 -31.68 -27.57 6.00
CA LEU A 58 -32.04 -26.17 6.10
C LEU A 58 -31.30 -25.45 7.23
N LYS A 59 -31.14 -26.13 8.39
CA LYS A 59 -30.37 -25.60 9.53
C LYS A 59 -28.90 -25.37 9.13
N GLN A 60 -28.25 -26.38 8.53
CA GLN A 60 -26.84 -26.27 8.10
C GLN A 60 -26.66 -25.20 7.00
N ARG A 61 -27.57 -25.15 6.02
CA ARG A 61 -27.52 -24.13 4.95
C ARG A 61 -27.62 -22.72 5.49
N LYS A 62 -28.54 -22.47 6.43
CA LYS A 62 -28.71 -21.17 7.08
C LYS A 62 -27.45 -20.77 7.84
N ARG A 63 -26.87 -21.68 8.61
CA ARG A 63 -25.64 -21.45 9.39
C ARG A 63 -24.44 -21.14 8.48
N MET A 64 -24.27 -21.91 7.40
CA MET A 64 -23.20 -21.68 6.44
C MET A 64 -23.35 -20.32 5.74
N LYS A 65 -24.57 -19.96 5.35
CA LYS A 65 -24.83 -18.66 4.72
C LYS A 65 -24.51 -17.50 5.66
N HIS A 66 -24.87 -17.61 6.95
CA HIS A 66 -24.58 -16.61 7.97
C HIS A 66 -23.05 -16.47 8.20
N LEU A 67 -22.33 -17.57 8.29
CA LEU A 67 -20.87 -17.59 8.42
C LEU A 67 -20.18 -16.91 7.24
N LEU A 68 -20.57 -17.24 6.00
CA LEU A 68 -19.99 -16.63 4.80
C LEU A 68 -20.31 -15.14 4.70
N SER A 69 -21.57 -14.73 5.01
CA SER A 69 -21.94 -13.32 5.02
C SER A 69 -21.14 -12.50 6.04
N ASN A 70 -20.94 -13.04 7.23
CA ASN A 70 -20.12 -12.39 8.25
C ASN A 70 -18.65 -12.29 7.82
N PHE A 71 -18.10 -13.34 7.18
CA PHE A 71 -16.74 -13.35 6.67
C PHE A 71 -16.52 -12.30 5.58
N ASP A 72 -17.48 -12.16 4.65
CA ASP A 72 -17.38 -11.20 3.56
C ASP A 72 -17.47 -9.73 4.05
N SER A 73 -18.25 -9.49 5.13
CA SER A 73 -18.41 -8.16 5.72
C SER A 73 -17.25 -7.70 6.61
N LEU A 74 -16.29 -8.56 6.93
CA LEU A 74 -15.13 -8.23 7.75
C LEU A 74 -14.03 -7.57 6.93
N ASP A 75 -13.58 -6.40 7.33
CA ASP A 75 -12.38 -5.76 6.80
C ASP A 75 -11.12 -6.58 7.14
N GLN A 76 -11.07 -7.11 8.36
CA GLN A 76 -9.98 -7.94 8.86
C GLN A 76 -10.45 -9.38 9.04
N LYS A 77 -10.22 -10.21 8.04
CA LYS A 77 -10.76 -11.56 7.94
C LYS A 77 -10.29 -12.53 9.03
N TYR A 78 -9.17 -12.26 9.69
CA TYR A 78 -8.66 -13.05 10.81
C TYR A 78 -9.53 -12.94 12.08
N LEU A 79 -10.41 -11.93 12.18
CA LEU A 79 -11.33 -11.79 13.31
C LEU A 79 -12.55 -12.72 13.24
N ILE A 80 -12.65 -13.56 12.20
CA ILE A 80 -13.80 -14.47 12.00
C ILE A 80 -14.05 -15.39 13.22
N ALA A 81 -12.99 -15.80 13.91
CA ALA A 81 -13.12 -16.67 15.09
C ALA A 81 -13.80 -16.02 16.30
N GLU A 82 -13.87 -14.68 16.34
CA GLU A 82 -14.57 -13.95 17.41
C GLU A 82 -16.05 -13.76 17.13
N ILE A 83 -16.43 -13.74 15.85
CA ILE A 83 -17.80 -13.47 15.38
C ILE A 83 -18.52 -14.76 14.98
N ALA A 84 -17.77 -15.85 14.72
CA ALA A 84 -18.35 -17.13 14.33
C ALA A 84 -19.25 -17.74 15.42
N ASP A 85 -20.34 -18.36 14.97
CA ASP A 85 -21.29 -19.06 15.86
C ASP A 85 -20.56 -20.15 16.69
N LYS A 86 -21.04 -20.34 17.93
CA LYS A 86 -20.46 -21.37 18.80
C LYS A 86 -20.63 -22.77 18.21
N PRO A 87 -19.58 -23.59 18.23
CA PRO A 87 -19.62 -24.96 17.71
C PRO A 87 -20.57 -25.84 18.51
N GLU A 88 -21.41 -26.62 17.82
CA GLU A 88 -22.39 -27.52 18.43
C GLU A 88 -21.81 -28.91 18.71
N THR A 89 -21.05 -29.47 17.76
CA THR A 89 -20.51 -30.82 17.86
C THR A 89 -19.13 -30.84 18.52
N LYS A 90 -18.75 -32.02 19.06
CA LYS A 90 -17.41 -32.20 19.66
C LYS A 90 -16.29 -31.98 18.64
N LEU A 91 -16.49 -32.43 17.41
CA LEU A 91 -15.52 -32.27 16.34
C LEU A 91 -15.35 -30.76 15.94
N GLU A 92 -16.48 -30.07 15.78
CA GLU A 92 -16.46 -28.62 15.52
C GLU A 92 -15.73 -27.85 16.62
N LYS A 93 -15.91 -28.24 17.90
CA LYS A 93 -15.20 -27.61 19.03
C LYS A 93 -13.69 -27.76 18.93
N VAL A 94 -13.20 -28.89 18.45
CA VAL A 94 -11.76 -29.11 18.25
C VAL A 94 -11.25 -28.23 17.11
N TYR A 95 -11.91 -28.26 15.95
CA TYR A 95 -11.52 -27.43 14.82
C TYR A 95 -11.59 -25.92 15.15
N PHE A 96 -12.64 -25.49 15.83
CA PHE A 96 -12.78 -24.11 16.25
C PHE A 96 -11.68 -23.66 17.22
N ARG A 97 -11.28 -24.55 18.15
CA ARG A 97 -10.16 -24.27 19.05
C ARG A 97 -8.85 -24.16 18.30
N LEU A 98 -8.55 -25.06 17.37
CA LEU A 98 -7.34 -25.01 16.55
C LEU A 98 -7.30 -23.75 15.69
N LEU A 99 -8.44 -23.43 15.06
CA LEU A 99 -8.58 -22.20 14.27
C LEU A 99 -8.34 -20.95 15.14
N LYS A 100 -8.93 -20.89 16.34
CA LYS A 100 -8.76 -19.77 17.25
C LYS A 100 -7.31 -19.59 17.72
N ILE A 101 -6.60 -20.67 17.98
CA ILE A 101 -5.17 -20.64 18.35
C ILE A 101 -4.36 -20.10 17.16
N ALA A 102 -4.53 -20.68 15.97
CA ALA A 102 -3.80 -20.27 14.79
C ALA A 102 -4.04 -18.80 14.41
N LEU A 103 -5.31 -18.35 14.49
CA LEU A 103 -5.65 -16.96 14.22
C LEU A 103 -5.11 -15.99 15.28
N LYS A 104 -5.08 -16.43 16.56
CA LYS A 104 -4.47 -15.64 17.64
C LYS A 104 -2.96 -15.47 17.41
N ASP A 105 -2.25 -16.56 17.13
CA ASP A 105 -0.80 -16.50 16.85
C ASP A 105 -0.51 -15.58 15.66
N MET A 106 -1.31 -15.66 14.59
CA MET A 106 -1.17 -14.79 13.44
C MET A 106 -1.45 -13.31 13.80
N THR A 107 -2.45 -13.05 14.65
CA THR A 107 -2.78 -11.69 15.11
C THR A 107 -1.65 -11.11 15.96
N ASP A 108 -1.10 -11.92 16.87
CA ASP A 108 0.00 -11.53 17.75
C ASP A 108 1.28 -11.26 16.93
N GLU A 109 1.57 -12.08 15.90
CA GLU A 109 2.69 -11.86 14.99
C GLU A 109 2.52 -10.57 14.18
N VAL A 110 1.35 -10.34 13.59
CA VAL A 110 1.05 -9.09 12.85
C VAL A 110 1.16 -7.88 13.77
N ALA A 111 0.65 -7.95 15.00
CA ALA A 111 0.78 -6.88 15.99
C ALA A 111 2.24 -6.64 16.38
N GLY A 112 3.04 -7.70 16.51
CA GLY A 112 4.47 -7.65 16.76
C GLY A 112 5.23 -6.92 15.65
N VAL A 113 4.99 -7.32 14.39
CA VAL A 113 5.61 -6.66 13.21
C VAL A 113 5.21 -5.20 13.10
N ARG A 114 3.95 -4.86 13.36
CA ARG A 114 3.49 -3.46 13.36
C ARG A 114 4.17 -2.63 14.44
N ARG A 115 4.33 -3.18 15.64
CA ARG A 115 5.03 -2.52 16.74
C ARG A 115 6.50 -2.28 16.41
N GLN A 116 7.22 -3.31 15.94
CA GLN A 116 8.61 -3.16 15.53
C GLN A 116 8.79 -2.11 14.42
N ASN A 117 7.85 -2.07 13.47
CA ASN A 117 7.91 -1.07 12.40
C ASN A 117 7.68 0.36 12.93
N ALA A 118 6.79 0.52 13.92
CA ALA A 118 6.57 1.80 14.59
C ALA A 118 7.82 2.24 15.39
N GLU A 119 8.39 1.34 16.19
CA GLU A 119 9.63 1.59 16.97
C GLU A 119 10.80 1.94 16.05
N TYR A 120 10.95 1.23 14.92
CA TYR A 120 11.98 1.54 13.92
C TYR A 120 11.79 2.93 13.31
N LYS A 121 10.55 3.32 13.01
CA LYS A 121 10.24 4.67 12.52
C LYS A 121 10.61 5.75 13.53
N ASP A 122 10.19 5.58 14.78
CA ASP A 122 10.48 6.54 15.87
C ASP A 122 11.99 6.68 16.08
N PHE A 123 12.74 5.55 16.03
CA PHE A 123 14.19 5.56 16.09
C PHE A 123 14.82 6.35 14.94
N ILE A 124 14.37 6.14 13.70
CA ILE A 124 14.88 6.88 12.54
C ILE A 124 14.57 8.37 12.65
N GLU A 125 13.39 8.76 13.12
CA GLU A 125 13.03 10.17 13.31
C GLU A 125 13.93 10.86 14.37
N GLN A 126 14.16 10.19 15.50
CA GLN A 126 15.07 10.68 16.54
C GLN A 126 16.51 10.80 16.02
N TRP A 127 17.01 9.76 15.37
CA TRP A 127 18.35 9.74 14.81
C TRP A 127 18.58 10.87 13.80
N ILE A 128 17.60 11.13 12.94
CA ILE A 128 17.65 12.25 11.98
C ILE A 128 17.72 13.59 12.72
N HIS A 129 16.96 13.75 13.78
CA HIS A 129 17.01 14.98 14.58
C HIS A 129 18.41 15.19 15.19
N GLU A 130 19.03 14.13 15.69
CA GLU A 130 20.38 14.16 16.25
C GLU A 130 21.45 14.49 15.20
N ILE A 131 21.30 14.05 13.94
CA ILE A 131 22.22 14.37 12.84
C ILE A 131 22.03 15.82 12.35
N LYS A 132 20.82 16.35 12.33
CA LYS A 132 20.57 17.72 11.89
C LYS A 132 21.26 18.77 12.77
N VAL A 133 21.40 18.51 14.06
CA VAL A 133 22.07 19.44 15.00
C VAL A 133 23.53 19.72 14.61
N PRO A 134 24.42 18.70 14.46
CA PRO A 134 25.80 18.95 14.04
C PRO A 134 25.92 19.52 12.62
N ILE A 135 25.02 19.15 11.69
CA ILE A 135 24.99 19.75 10.34
C ILE A 135 24.77 21.24 10.44
N THR A 136 23.75 21.67 11.18
CA THR A 136 23.46 23.10 11.41
C THR A 136 24.63 23.82 12.08
N GLY A 137 25.30 23.16 13.04
CA GLY A 137 26.50 23.69 13.68
C GLY A 137 27.64 23.93 12.69
N ILE A 138 27.90 22.97 11.77
CA ILE A 138 28.90 23.13 10.72
C ILE A 138 28.54 24.26 9.77
N GLN A 139 27.28 24.36 9.35
CA GLN A 139 26.80 25.45 8.48
C GLN A 139 27.01 26.82 9.11
N LEU A 140 26.65 26.99 10.40
CA LEU A 140 26.85 28.26 11.14
C LEU A 140 28.33 28.63 11.27
N LEU A 141 29.22 27.65 11.54
CA LEU A 141 30.66 27.89 11.61
C LEU A 141 31.20 28.33 10.24
N CYS A 142 30.74 27.74 9.16
CA CYS A 142 31.16 28.09 7.82
C CYS A 142 30.62 29.45 7.36
N GLU A 143 29.39 29.82 7.74
CA GLU A 143 28.79 31.13 7.45
C GLU A 143 29.55 32.28 8.13
N ASN A 144 30.05 32.04 9.34
CA ASN A 144 30.85 33.01 10.08
C ASN A 144 32.27 33.16 9.52
N ASN A 145 32.77 32.20 8.73
CA ASN A 145 34.13 32.19 8.18
C ASN A 145 34.07 31.98 6.66
N LYS A 146 33.73 33.01 5.89
CA LYS A 146 33.54 32.94 4.44
C LYS A 146 34.84 32.82 3.66
N THR A 147 35.29 31.58 3.45
CA THR A 147 36.42 31.22 2.59
C THR A 147 35.95 30.32 1.44
N GLU A 148 36.78 30.09 0.44
CA GLU A 148 36.48 29.12 -0.63
C GLU A 148 36.32 27.70 -0.06
N ILE A 149 37.07 27.35 0.97
CA ILE A 149 37.00 26.04 1.63
C ILE A 149 35.64 25.89 2.35
N THR A 150 35.22 26.90 3.11
CA THR A 150 33.92 26.87 3.83
C THR A 150 32.72 26.82 2.90
N ARG A 151 32.79 27.44 1.71
CA ARG A 151 31.75 27.31 0.69
C ARG A 151 31.63 25.85 0.19
N LYS A 152 32.76 25.16 -0.05
CA LYS A 152 32.77 23.75 -0.43
C LYS A 152 32.20 22.85 0.68
N ILE A 153 32.50 23.16 1.96
CA ILE A 153 31.95 22.44 3.10
C ILE A 153 30.44 22.63 3.19
N ILE A 154 29.92 23.85 3.03
CA ILE A 154 28.46 24.12 3.01
C ILE A 154 27.78 23.27 1.94
N THR A 155 28.31 23.22 0.72
CA THR A 155 27.73 22.39 -0.35
C THR A 155 27.68 20.91 0.05
N GLN A 156 28.72 20.38 0.71
CA GLN A 156 28.71 19.00 1.17
C GLN A 156 27.71 18.75 2.32
N THR A 157 27.56 19.70 3.24
CA THR A 157 26.57 19.60 4.34
C THR A 157 25.14 19.67 3.81
N GLU A 158 24.87 20.49 2.79
CA GLU A 158 23.58 20.53 2.11
C GLU A 158 23.25 19.17 1.45
N LEU A 159 24.22 18.52 0.81
CA LEU A 159 24.03 17.17 0.25
C LEU A 159 23.75 16.12 1.33
N ILE A 160 24.40 16.22 2.49
CA ILE A 160 24.14 15.32 3.63
C ILE A 160 22.71 15.56 4.14
N GLU A 161 22.31 16.81 4.34
CA GLU A 161 20.97 17.16 4.80
C GLU A 161 19.87 16.61 3.87
N GLN A 162 20.06 16.70 2.57
CA GLN A 162 19.14 16.13 1.58
C GLN A 162 19.05 14.61 1.68
N ASN A 163 20.18 13.92 1.88
CA ASN A 163 20.20 12.47 2.06
C ASN A 163 19.45 12.07 3.35
N VAL A 164 19.64 12.82 4.42
CA VAL A 164 18.95 12.64 5.70
C VAL A 164 17.45 12.86 5.56
N GLU A 165 17.03 13.93 4.88
CA GLU A 165 15.61 14.17 4.58
C GLU A 165 15.00 13.03 3.75
N ARG A 166 15.74 12.50 2.77
CA ARG A 166 15.30 11.37 1.96
C ARG A 166 15.04 10.13 2.79
N VAL A 167 15.91 9.81 3.75
CA VAL A 167 15.72 8.69 4.69
C VAL A 167 14.49 8.90 5.55
N LEU A 168 14.26 10.14 6.05
CA LEU A 168 13.08 10.49 6.83
C LEU A 168 11.79 10.24 6.06
N PHE A 169 11.71 10.75 4.83
CA PHE A 169 10.53 10.56 4.00
C PHE A 169 10.29 9.10 3.64
N TYR A 170 11.38 8.35 3.39
CA TYR A 170 11.27 6.90 3.18
C TYR A 170 10.72 6.16 4.41
N ALA A 171 11.18 6.48 5.60
CA ALA A 171 10.68 5.90 6.85
C ALA A 171 9.19 6.23 7.10
N ARG A 172 8.74 7.41 6.67
CA ARG A 172 7.34 7.86 6.81
C ARG A 172 6.39 7.24 5.80
N LEU A 173 6.85 6.74 4.66
CA LEU A 173 6.00 6.19 3.60
C LEU A 173 5.03 5.10 4.07
N GLY A 174 5.41 4.28 5.04
CA GLY A 174 4.58 3.18 5.56
C GLY A 174 3.33 3.62 6.34
N ASN A 175 3.28 4.86 6.86
CA ASN A 175 2.21 5.37 7.72
C ASN A 175 1.79 6.81 7.37
N VAL A 176 1.89 7.18 6.12
CA VAL A 176 1.63 8.55 5.62
C VAL A 176 0.25 9.07 6.01
N GLU A 177 -0.76 8.17 6.14
CA GLU A 177 -2.15 8.53 6.46
C GLU A 177 -2.35 9.33 7.76
N LYS A 178 -1.36 9.32 8.66
CA LYS A 178 -1.40 10.09 9.93
C LYS A 178 -0.56 11.37 9.89
N ASP A 179 0.29 11.55 8.88
CA ASP A 179 1.35 12.57 8.87
C ASP A 179 1.13 13.70 7.85
N TYR A 180 0.13 13.62 6.95
CA TYR A 180 -0.16 14.69 6.00
C TYR A 180 -1.43 15.44 6.35
N LEU A 181 -1.39 16.73 6.15
CA LEU A 181 -2.51 17.64 6.36
C LEU A 181 -2.94 18.23 5.02
N ILE A 182 -3.98 17.63 4.42
CA ILE A 182 -4.56 18.19 3.18
C ILE A 182 -5.27 19.48 3.51
N LYS A 183 -4.80 20.55 2.92
CA LYS A 183 -5.37 21.90 3.03
C LYS A 183 -5.26 22.62 1.70
N GLU A 184 -5.95 23.72 1.59
CA GLU A 184 -5.79 24.63 0.47
C GLU A 184 -4.40 25.29 0.53
N ILE A 185 -3.60 25.12 -0.53
CA ILE A 185 -2.24 25.66 -0.66
C ILE A 185 -2.12 26.40 -1.99
N SER A 186 -1.29 27.46 -2.01
CA SER A 186 -0.92 28.12 -3.26
C SER A 186 0.27 27.41 -3.90
N LEU A 187 0.07 26.85 -5.10
CA LEU A 187 1.12 26.15 -5.85
C LEU A 187 2.29 27.09 -6.17
N LYS A 188 1.99 28.36 -6.53
CA LYS A 188 3.01 29.38 -6.73
C LYS A 188 3.85 29.62 -5.49
N GLN A 189 3.21 29.70 -4.31
CA GLN A 189 3.94 29.89 -3.05
C GLN A 189 4.85 28.70 -2.76
N CYS A 190 4.37 27.46 -2.97
CA CYS A 190 5.19 26.24 -2.80
C CYS A 190 6.44 26.26 -3.68
N VAL A 191 6.30 26.63 -4.96
CA VAL A 191 7.43 26.75 -5.89
C VAL A 191 8.40 27.83 -5.43
N MET A 192 7.90 29.01 -5.05
CA MET A 192 8.75 30.12 -4.61
C MET A 192 9.48 29.82 -3.29
N GLU A 193 8.84 29.16 -2.33
CA GLU A 193 9.47 28.71 -1.08
C GLU A 193 10.58 27.69 -1.36
N MET A 194 10.34 26.72 -2.25
CA MET A 194 11.32 25.74 -2.66
C MET A 194 12.54 26.42 -3.33
N LEU A 195 12.32 27.36 -4.25
CA LEU A 195 13.40 28.08 -4.92
C LEU A 195 14.18 28.98 -3.95
N ALA A 196 13.50 29.66 -3.04
CA ALA A 196 14.14 30.51 -2.03
C ALA A 196 15.03 29.69 -1.08
N ARG A 197 14.55 28.51 -0.64
CA ARG A 197 15.30 27.58 0.22
C ARG A 197 16.57 27.06 -0.46
N ASN A 198 16.53 26.83 -1.78
CA ASN A 198 17.67 26.29 -2.52
C ASN A 198 18.47 27.35 -3.29
N LYS A 199 18.22 28.64 -3.06
CA LYS A 199 18.79 29.73 -3.85
C LYS A 199 20.33 29.66 -3.98
N GLN A 200 21.04 29.43 -2.88
CA GLN A 200 22.51 29.36 -2.92
C GLN A 200 22.99 28.17 -3.73
N PHE A 201 22.36 27.02 -3.56
CA PHE A 201 22.70 25.79 -4.29
C PHE A 201 22.48 25.95 -5.81
N LEU A 202 21.36 26.57 -6.20
CA LEU A 202 21.05 26.86 -7.61
C LEU A 202 22.10 27.82 -8.23
N ILE A 203 22.46 28.90 -7.52
CA ILE A 203 23.46 29.86 -7.98
C ILE A 203 24.84 29.22 -8.10
N GLN A 204 25.26 28.42 -7.14
CA GLN A 204 26.57 27.73 -7.15
C GLN A 204 26.67 26.72 -8.31
N ASN A 205 25.57 26.12 -8.72
CA ASN A 205 25.52 25.20 -9.85
C ASN A 205 25.26 25.89 -11.18
N GLY A 206 25.13 27.22 -11.22
CA GLY A 206 24.88 27.99 -12.46
C GLY A 206 23.53 27.70 -13.10
N VAL A 207 22.52 27.37 -12.30
CA VAL A 207 21.18 27.01 -12.80
C VAL A 207 20.35 28.26 -13.05
N CYS A 208 19.80 28.38 -14.25
CA CYS A 208 18.80 29.38 -14.59
C CYS A 208 17.41 28.74 -14.38
N VAL A 209 16.55 29.38 -13.59
CA VAL A 209 15.18 28.91 -13.37
C VAL A 209 14.21 29.96 -13.89
N ASP A 210 13.35 29.52 -14.80
CA ASP A 210 12.26 30.34 -15.35
C ASP A 210 10.92 29.79 -14.83
N THR A 211 10.05 30.68 -14.34
CA THR A 211 8.81 30.27 -13.67
C THR A 211 7.59 30.99 -14.23
N GLU A 212 6.67 30.26 -14.80
CA GLU A 212 5.35 30.72 -15.26
C GLU A 212 4.24 30.00 -14.48
N VAL A 213 4.25 30.15 -13.16
CA VAL A 213 3.27 29.48 -12.28
C VAL A 213 2.13 30.44 -12.02
N ILE A 214 0.93 30.07 -12.43
CA ILE A 214 -0.31 30.79 -12.14
C ILE A 214 -0.62 30.71 -10.64
N PRO A 215 -1.27 31.73 -10.05
CA PRO A 215 -1.60 31.76 -8.62
C PRO A 215 -2.82 30.90 -8.30
N ASP A 216 -2.77 29.60 -8.68
CA ASP A 216 -3.85 28.66 -8.39
C ASP A 216 -3.71 28.05 -7.03
N THR A 217 -4.86 27.77 -6.41
CA THR A 217 -4.95 27.02 -5.17
C THR A 217 -5.30 25.56 -5.45
N VAL A 218 -4.61 24.65 -4.77
CA VAL A 218 -4.85 23.20 -4.85
C VAL A 218 -4.99 22.63 -3.46
N TYR A 219 -5.69 21.49 -3.33
CA TYR A 219 -5.82 20.78 -2.07
C TYR A 219 -4.70 19.74 -1.96
N SER A 220 -3.69 20.04 -1.11
CA SER A 220 -2.56 19.13 -0.88
C SER A 220 -1.84 19.49 0.43
N ASP A 221 -0.70 18.85 0.69
CA ASP A 221 0.21 19.19 1.79
C ASP A 221 1.44 19.92 1.26
N ASN A 222 1.64 21.17 1.70
CA ASN A 222 2.74 22.02 1.27
C ASN A 222 4.12 21.40 1.47
N LYS A 223 4.33 20.73 2.61
CA LYS A 223 5.61 20.10 2.96
C LYS A 223 5.96 18.96 2.01
N TRP A 224 4.97 18.13 1.67
CA TRP A 224 5.16 17.00 0.78
C TRP A 224 5.33 17.44 -0.68
N VAL A 225 4.56 18.42 -1.13
CA VAL A 225 4.71 19.04 -2.46
C VAL A 225 6.09 19.68 -2.60
N CYS A 226 6.53 20.47 -1.63
CA CYS A 226 7.88 21.07 -1.64
C CYS A 226 8.98 19.99 -1.70
N PHE A 227 8.81 18.87 -1.00
CA PHE A 227 9.76 17.75 -1.07
C PHE A 227 9.83 17.12 -2.47
N ILE A 228 8.69 16.88 -3.11
CA ILE A 228 8.62 16.34 -4.48
C ILE A 228 9.32 17.29 -5.45
N LEU A 229 8.98 18.56 -5.41
CA LEU A 229 9.59 19.61 -6.24
C LEU A 229 11.11 19.66 -6.06
N ASN A 230 11.56 19.66 -4.81
CA ASN A 230 12.98 19.63 -4.47
C ASN A 230 13.69 18.45 -5.13
N HIS A 231 13.12 17.26 -5.05
CA HIS A 231 13.71 16.05 -5.61
C HIS A 231 13.83 16.10 -7.14
N ILE A 232 12.83 16.66 -7.81
CA ILE A 232 12.83 16.86 -9.27
C ILE A 232 13.95 17.82 -9.65
N ILE A 233 14.05 18.98 -8.98
CA ILE A 233 15.09 19.99 -9.24
C ILE A 233 16.50 19.42 -9.02
N PHE A 234 16.69 18.66 -7.94
CA PHE A 234 17.99 18.01 -7.69
C PHE A 234 18.35 16.97 -8.74
N ASN A 235 17.36 16.22 -9.25
CA ASN A 235 17.59 15.32 -10.37
C ASN A 235 18.02 16.08 -11.63
N SER A 236 17.36 17.21 -11.94
CA SER A 236 17.75 18.06 -13.08
C SER A 236 19.19 18.56 -12.95
N ILE A 237 19.62 19.00 -11.75
CA ILE A 237 21.00 19.44 -11.49
C ILE A 237 21.99 18.28 -11.61
N LYS A 238 21.65 17.12 -11.12
CA LYS A 238 22.48 15.93 -11.14
C LYS A 238 22.70 15.41 -12.55
N TYR A 239 21.68 15.42 -13.39
CA TYR A 239 21.70 14.90 -14.75
C TYR A 239 21.79 16.01 -15.80
N ARG A 240 22.44 17.15 -15.44
CA ARG A 240 22.72 18.24 -16.37
C ARG A 240 23.61 17.82 -17.52
N GLY A 241 23.43 18.45 -18.68
CA GLY A 241 24.29 18.29 -19.85
C GLY A 241 25.57 19.16 -19.77
N THR A 242 26.18 19.38 -20.90
CA THR A 242 27.35 20.28 -21.06
C THR A 242 26.96 21.76 -21.15
N GLU A 243 25.74 22.04 -21.57
CA GLU A 243 25.17 23.40 -21.65
C GLU A 243 24.78 23.92 -20.26
N PRO A 244 24.68 25.25 -20.08
CA PRO A 244 24.11 25.80 -18.85
C PRO A 244 22.71 25.23 -18.59
N LEU A 245 22.50 24.77 -17.35
CA LEU A 245 21.22 24.17 -16.97
C LEU A 245 20.13 25.23 -16.90
N VAL A 246 19.08 25.04 -17.66
CA VAL A 246 17.84 25.83 -17.62
C VAL A 246 16.70 24.94 -17.18
N ILE A 247 15.96 25.39 -16.18
CA ILE A 247 14.77 24.70 -15.66
C ILE A 247 13.56 25.60 -15.85
N HIS A 248 12.56 25.13 -16.59
CA HIS A 248 11.28 25.81 -16.77
C HIS A 248 10.22 25.16 -15.89
N ILE A 249 9.55 25.97 -15.06
CA ILE A 249 8.47 25.51 -14.18
C ILE A 249 7.20 26.24 -14.62
N GLN A 250 6.23 25.51 -15.14
CA GLN A 250 4.97 26.06 -15.66
C GLN A 250 3.79 25.36 -15.03
N SER A 251 2.72 26.10 -14.72
CA SER A 251 1.45 25.51 -14.33
C SER A 251 0.35 25.88 -15.32
N GLN A 252 -0.59 24.96 -15.51
CA GLN A 252 -1.74 25.14 -16.38
C GLN A 252 -3.00 24.64 -15.68
N ASP A 253 -4.03 25.46 -15.65
CA ASP A 253 -5.37 25.07 -15.21
C ASP A 253 -6.03 24.23 -16.31
N MET A 254 -6.41 22.99 -15.97
CA MET A 254 -7.11 22.04 -16.82
C MET A 254 -8.62 21.98 -16.48
N GLY A 255 -9.11 22.87 -15.63
CA GLY A 255 -10.49 22.96 -15.18
C GLY A 255 -10.82 22.05 -14.01
N ASN A 256 -10.53 20.76 -14.08
CA ASN A 256 -10.76 19.81 -12.99
C ASN A 256 -9.54 19.58 -12.11
N TYR A 257 -8.37 19.92 -12.58
CA TYR A 257 -7.08 19.82 -11.87
C TYR A 257 -6.10 20.86 -12.42
N VAL A 258 -5.05 21.13 -11.65
CA VAL A 258 -3.94 21.96 -12.09
C VAL A 258 -2.77 21.05 -12.45
N SER A 259 -2.22 21.23 -13.66
CA SER A 259 -1.02 20.53 -14.10
C SER A 259 0.21 21.42 -13.85
N LEU A 260 1.24 20.86 -13.21
CA LEU A 260 2.54 21.51 -13.02
C LEU A 260 3.61 20.73 -13.78
N SER A 261 4.28 21.39 -14.71
CA SER A 261 5.40 20.82 -15.48
C SER A 261 6.73 21.41 -15.03
N ILE A 262 7.72 20.56 -14.84
CA ILE A 262 9.12 20.92 -14.57
C ILE A 262 9.97 20.32 -15.69
N THR A 263 10.53 21.21 -16.54
CA THR A 263 11.31 20.81 -17.73
C THR A 263 12.75 21.28 -17.59
N ASP A 264 13.70 20.37 -17.76
CA ASP A 264 15.13 20.69 -17.81
C ASP A 264 15.74 20.35 -19.19
N ASN A 265 16.82 21.04 -19.55
CA ASN A 265 17.63 20.79 -20.73
C ASN A 265 18.83 19.86 -20.45
N GLY A 266 18.64 18.86 -19.58
CA GLY A 266 19.67 17.90 -19.20
C GLY A 266 19.95 16.84 -20.25
N ILE A 267 20.67 15.78 -19.84
CA ILE A 267 21.08 14.67 -20.73
C ILE A 267 19.93 13.79 -21.22
N GLY A 268 18.73 13.97 -20.68
CA GLY A 268 17.55 13.17 -21.01
C GLY A 268 17.62 11.72 -20.54
N ILE A 269 16.55 10.98 -20.81
CA ILE A 269 16.35 9.59 -20.41
C ILE A 269 16.07 8.75 -21.63
N LYS A 270 16.69 7.57 -21.73
CA LYS A 270 16.45 6.65 -22.84
C LYS A 270 15.01 6.14 -22.84
N PRO A 271 14.35 6.01 -24.03
CA PRO A 271 12.98 5.51 -24.12
C PRO A 271 12.77 4.15 -23.43
N SER A 272 13.78 3.26 -23.49
CA SER A 272 13.74 1.95 -22.83
C SER A 272 13.78 1.99 -21.29
N GLU A 273 14.13 3.13 -20.73
CA GLU A 273 14.27 3.34 -19.27
C GLU A 273 13.06 4.11 -18.67
N LEU A 274 12.33 4.87 -19.51
CA LEU A 274 11.23 5.76 -19.06
C LEU A 274 10.17 5.04 -18.21
N CYS A 275 9.76 3.83 -18.61
CA CYS A 275 8.75 3.07 -17.87
C CYS A 275 9.24 2.52 -16.50
N ARG A 276 10.55 2.65 -16.23
CA ARG A 276 11.19 2.10 -15.01
C ARG A 276 11.78 3.14 -14.08
N VAL A 277 11.72 4.43 -14.45
CA VAL A 277 12.34 5.51 -13.63
C VAL A 277 11.74 5.64 -12.25
N PHE A 278 10.51 5.17 -12.05
CA PHE A 278 9.81 5.13 -10.77
C PHE A 278 9.97 3.80 -10.01
N ASP A 279 10.65 2.79 -10.60
CA ASP A 279 10.90 1.52 -9.90
C ASP A 279 11.87 1.72 -8.73
N LYS A 280 11.59 1.06 -7.61
CA LYS A 280 12.44 1.12 -6.41
C LYS A 280 13.85 0.61 -6.71
N GLY A 281 14.85 1.48 -6.47
CA GLY A 281 16.26 1.15 -6.66
C GLY A 281 16.70 1.13 -8.13
N PHE A 282 15.85 1.56 -9.06
CA PHE A 282 16.23 1.65 -10.47
C PHE A 282 17.23 2.78 -10.68
N ILE A 283 18.36 2.43 -11.29
CA ILE A 283 19.41 3.35 -11.69
C ILE A 283 19.59 3.18 -13.20
N GLY A 284 19.22 4.19 -13.98
CA GLY A 284 19.43 4.21 -15.42
C GLY A 284 20.90 4.19 -15.80
N SER A 285 21.17 4.01 -17.11
CA SER A 285 22.53 3.98 -17.65
C SER A 285 23.37 5.22 -17.26
N ASN A 286 22.74 6.38 -17.20
CA ASN A 286 23.36 7.65 -16.81
C ASN A 286 23.71 7.70 -15.31
N GLY A 287 22.91 7.08 -14.44
CA GLY A 287 23.12 7.06 -13.01
C GLY A 287 24.20 6.07 -12.54
N ARG A 288 24.56 5.08 -13.38
CA ARG A 288 25.65 4.12 -13.07
C ARG A 288 27.04 4.73 -13.17
N THR A 289 27.20 5.77 -13.95
CA THR A 289 28.45 6.56 -14.05
C THR A 289 28.60 7.53 -12.87
N GLU A 290 27.53 7.92 -12.25
CA GLU A 290 27.48 8.79 -11.07
C GLU A 290 27.51 7.97 -9.79
N LYS A 291 28.64 7.99 -9.04
CA LYS A 291 28.90 7.17 -7.84
C LYS A 291 27.86 7.25 -6.71
N ASN A 292 26.92 8.19 -6.74
CA ASN A 292 25.99 8.48 -5.63
C ASN A 292 24.48 8.33 -6.00
N SER A 293 24.15 7.49 -6.99
CA SER A 293 22.74 7.26 -7.35
C SER A 293 22.16 6.07 -6.57
N THR A 294 21.11 6.29 -5.78
CA THR A 294 20.45 5.22 -4.99
C THR A 294 19.21 4.65 -5.66
N GLY A 295 18.69 5.30 -6.73
CA GLY A 295 17.45 4.90 -7.39
C GLY A 295 16.18 5.04 -6.51
N ILE A 296 16.27 5.76 -5.39
CA ILE A 296 15.15 5.89 -4.44
C ILE A 296 14.37 7.21 -4.66
N GLY A 297 14.99 8.24 -5.24
CA GLY A 297 14.41 9.59 -5.31
C GLY A 297 13.08 9.67 -6.07
N LEU A 298 13.05 9.26 -7.34
CA LEU A 298 11.81 9.29 -8.15
C LEU A 298 10.78 8.26 -7.67
N TYR A 299 11.23 7.10 -7.16
CA TYR A 299 10.34 6.15 -6.49
C TYR A 299 9.61 6.81 -5.30
N LEU A 300 10.32 7.58 -4.47
CA LEU A 300 9.72 8.34 -3.37
C LEU A 300 8.71 9.36 -3.88
N CYS A 301 9.04 10.11 -4.93
CA CYS A 301 8.12 11.07 -5.52
C CYS A 301 6.82 10.39 -6.00
N ASP A 302 6.92 9.26 -6.70
CA ASP A 302 5.78 8.48 -7.15
C ASP A 302 4.90 8.00 -5.98
N GLN A 303 5.51 7.40 -4.98
CA GLN A 303 4.78 6.91 -3.79
C GLN A 303 4.09 8.04 -3.00
N LEU A 304 4.73 9.21 -2.91
CA LEU A 304 4.15 10.38 -2.26
C LEU A 304 3.01 10.99 -3.08
N CYS A 305 3.20 11.09 -4.38
CA CYS A 305 2.16 11.55 -5.31
C CYS A 305 0.92 10.65 -5.20
N ALA A 306 1.09 9.32 -5.25
CA ALA A 306 -0.01 8.37 -5.10
C ALA A 306 -0.77 8.54 -3.76
N LYS A 307 -0.06 8.83 -2.66
CA LYS A 307 -0.66 9.08 -1.34
C LYS A 307 -1.43 10.41 -1.26
N LEU A 308 -0.98 11.41 -1.98
CA LEU A 308 -1.62 12.74 -2.04
C LEU A 308 -2.72 12.82 -3.11
N GLY A 309 -2.95 11.74 -3.88
CA GLY A 309 -3.88 11.75 -5.01
C GLY A 309 -3.39 12.58 -6.21
N ILE A 310 -2.07 12.73 -6.34
CA ILE A 310 -1.40 13.45 -7.43
C ILE A 310 -0.92 12.42 -8.44
N GLY A 311 -1.21 12.63 -9.73
CA GLY A 311 -0.57 11.87 -10.81
C GLY A 311 0.83 12.42 -11.09
N ILE A 312 1.78 11.53 -11.40
CA ILE A 312 3.13 11.91 -11.81
C ILE A 312 3.49 11.18 -13.10
N ASP A 313 3.91 11.95 -14.11
CA ASP A 313 4.36 11.45 -15.41
C ASP A 313 5.72 12.01 -15.78
N ILE A 314 6.44 11.32 -16.67
CA ILE A 314 7.73 11.78 -17.18
C ILE A 314 7.79 11.65 -18.69
N LYS A 315 8.29 12.70 -19.36
CA LYS A 315 8.60 12.73 -20.79
C LYS A 315 10.04 13.17 -20.95
N SER A 316 10.77 12.54 -21.86
CA SER A 316 12.16 12.90 -22.06
C SER A 316 12.63 12.53 -23.45
N GLU A 317 13.58 13.32 -23.96
CA GLU A 317 14.32 13.06 -25.19
C GLU A 317 15.82 13.15 -24.88
N VAL A 318 16.55 12.11 -25.27
CA VAL A 318 17.99 11.99 -24.96
C VAL A 318 18.77 13.17 -25.54
N GLY A 319 19.51 13.87 -24.70
CA GLY A 319 20.34 15.02 -25.06
C GLY A 319 19.55 16.32 -25.30
N VAL A 320 18.23 16.33 -25.07
CA VAL A 320 17.39 17.51 -25.34
C VAL A 320 16.71 17.99 -24.08
N TYR A 321 15.87 17.17 -23.44
CA TYR A 321 15.10 17.59 -22.26
C TYR A 321 14.61 16.42 -21.42
N THR A 322 14.26 16.74 -20.17
CA THR A 322 13.38 15.91 -19.32
C THR A 322 12.28 16.77 -18.75
N THR A 323 11.03 16.32 -18.86
CA THR A 323 9.85 16.97 -18.24
C THR A 323 9.19 16.04 -17.27
N VAL A 324 9.03 16.47 -16.03
CA VAL A 324 8.19 15.82 -15.03
C VAL A 324 6.88 16.59 -14.94
N LEU A 325 5.76 15.89 -15.01
CA LEU A 325 4.40 16.41 -14.96
C LEU A 325 3.73 15.92 -13.66
N LEU A 326 3.17 16.86 -12.90
CA LEU A 326 2.32 16.59 -11.73
C LEU A 326 0.89 17.06 -12.05
N HIS A 327 -0.12 16.22 -11.79
CA HIS A 327 -1.52 16.52 -12.09
C HIS A 327 -2.52 15.87 -11.13
#